data_5bed4484bcd815b8839c84dac89f19ca
#
_entry.id   5bed4484bcd815b8839c84dac89f19ca
#
_cell.length_a   1.000
_cell.length_b   1.000
_cell.length_c   1.000
_cell.angle_alpha   90.00
_cell.angle_beta   90.00
_cell.angle_gamma   90.00
#
_symmetry.space_group_name_H-M   'P 1'
#
loop_
_entity.id
_entity.type
_entity.pdbx_description
1 polymer ?
#
loop_
_entity_poly.entity_id
_entity_poly.type
_entity_poly.pdbx_seq_one_letter_code
_entity_poly.pdbx_strand_id
1 'polypeptide(L)'
;MKKNVYVSLVVLFALLLASCAPAAAPAAEAPAAEAPAAEAPAAEAPAAEAPGFSGGDIKIANLSPLSGPVPTFGDSTTKGFQFAVDEWNEKGGVGGYQVVAIVEDSQCTADPAVNAANKVIDQDGVGFIVGEVCSSASIPVSEIAEEKSVVQISPTSTNPNVTLNVDGSTKDFVYRACFIDPFQGLVMAKFAADQGYTKAFVMLDQGNDYVRGLAEQFQLHFVNFGGEVVGVENYTGTDTDFSAILTKVADSGAEVLYLPDYYNVVNLVAAQAKQLGVTAAMMGGDGWDSADLDLAATDGYYYSNHYSPDDTRQIVQDWVAKFEAKHGAKPDALATLAYDATNFLLAAMEAAGTDDPTTVAKFMETFAYEAVSGTITFDEFHNPIKSAVVLQVKDGAISFVASVAP
;
A
#
# COMPACT_ATOMS: atom_id res chain seq x y z
N MET A 1 34.84 -39.36 -33.99
CA MET A 1 34.10 -40.45 -34.70
C MET A 1 32.62 -40.11 -34.65
N LYS A 2 32.02 -40.00 -35.86
CA LYS A 2 30.62 -40.12 -36.29
C LYS A 2 29.61 -39.17 -35.60
N LYS A 3 29.13 -38.03 -36.22
CA LYS A 3 28.18 -37.84 -37.37
C LYS A 3 26.81 -38.44 -37.10
N ASN A 4 25.74 -37.64 -37.13
CA ASN A 4 24.81 -37.26 -38.21
C ASN A 4 23.64 -36.49 -37.60
N VAL A 5 23.21 -35.31 -37.99
CA VAL A 5 22.61 -34.78 -39.22
C VAL A 5 21.33 -35.53 -39.65
N TYR A 6 20.22 -34.81 -39.72
CA TYR A 6 19.17 -34.80 -40.79
C TYR A 6 18.04 -33.87 -40.32
N VAL A 7 17.80 -32.74 -40.92
CA VAL A 7 17.31 -32.32 -42.23
C VAL A 7 15.77 -32.06 -42.25
N SER A 8 15.51 -30.85 -42.65
CA SER A 8 14.25 -30.17 -43.00
C SER A 8 13.37 -30.93 -43.97
N LEU A 9 12.05 -30.70 -43.95
CA LEU A 9 11.23 -30.74 -45.15
C LEU A 9 10.14 -29.67 -45.14
N VAL A 10 10.28 -28.72 -46.04
CA VAL A 10 9.29 -27.75 -46.54
C VAL A 10 8.53 -28.46 -47.66
N VAL A 11 7.20 -28.39 -47.70
CA VAL A 11 6.43 -28.60 -48.94
C VAL A 11 5.37 -27.53 -49.08
N LEU A 12 5.61 -26.69 -50.05
CA LEU A 12 4.76 -25.73 -50.70
C LEU A 12 3.96 -26.48 -51.81
N PHE A 13 2.65 -26.29 -51.89
CA PHE A 13 1.91 -26.62 -53.10
C PHE A 13 0.88 -25.54 -53.41
N ALA A 14 1.15 -24.84 -54.48
CA ALA A 14 0.26 -23.87 -55.12
C ALA A 14 -0.15 -24.44 -56.49
N LEU A 15 -1.23 -23.88 -57.03
CA LEU A 15 -1.63 -23.76 -58.44
C LEU A 15 -2.83 -24.59 -58.90
N LEU A 16 -3.92 -23.87 -59.13
CA LEU A 16 -4.56 -23.46 -60.42
C LEU A 16 -5.17 -24.60 -61.27
N LEU A 17 -6.43 -24.43 -61.65
CA LEU A 17 -6.89 -24.26 -63.04
C LEU A 17 -8.42 -24.14 -63.10
N ALA A 18 -8.87 -23.26 -63.69
CA ALA A 18 -9.79 -22.59 -64.51
C ALA A 18 -10.80 -23.46 -65.30
N SER A 19 -12.00 -22.86 -65.46
CA SER A 19 -12.82 -22.77 -66.64
C SER A 19 -13.68 -23.95 -67.06
N CYS A 20 -15.01 -23.75 -67.00
CA CYS A 20 -15.91 -23.72 -68.19
C CYS A 20 -17.37 -23.65 -67.75
N ALA A 21 -18.06 -22.63 -68.20
CA ALA A 21 -19.53 -22.57 -68.21
C ALA A 21 -20.10 -23.26 -69.44
N PRO A 22 -21.37 -23.79 -69.39
CA PRO A 22 -22.34 -23.26 -70.33
C PRO A 22 -23.74 -22.97 -69.75
N ALA A 23 -24.32 -22.06 -70.42
CA ALA A 23 -25.64 -21.50 -70.65
C ALA A 23 -26.92 -21.99 -69.96
N ALA A 24 -27.76 -21.06 -69.76
CA ALA A 24 -29.03 -20.90 -69.10
C ALA A 24 -30.22 -21.72 -69.72
N ALA A 25 -31.15 -22.00 -68.84
CA ALA A 25 -32.58 -22.14 -69.14
C ALA A 25 -33.43 -21.83 -67.88
N PRO A 26 -34.71 -21.46 -68.02
CA PRO A 26 -35.28 -20.36 -67.25
C PRO A 26 -36.06 -20.76 -65.99
N ALA A 27 -36.34 -19.77 -65.22
CA ALA A 27 -36.94 -19.62 -63.89
C ALA A 27 -38.23 -20.45 -63.68
N ALA A 28 -38.28 -21.02 -62.45
CA ALA A 28 -39.53 -21.20 -61.72
C ALA A 28 -39.45 -20.42 -60.41
N GLU A 29 -40.43 -19.56 -60.25
CA GLU A 29 -40.62 -18.77 -59.01
C GLU A 29 -40.85 -19.72 -57.83
N ALA A 30 -40.01 -19.62 -56.80
CA ALA A 30 -40.25 -20.19 -55.49
C ALA A 30 -40.75 -19.10 -54.55
N PRO A 31 -41.65 -19.44 -53.60
CA PRO A 31 -42.28 -18.44 -52.74
C PRO A 31 -41.30 -17.80 -51.79
N ALA A 32 -41.52 -16.50 -51.53
CA ALA A 32 -40.76 -15.65 -50.60
C ALA A 32 -40.72 -16.28 -49.21
N ALA A 33 -39.51 -16.61 -48.75
CA ALA A 33 -39.27 -16.91 -47.35
C ALA A 33 -39.37 -15.61 -46.52
N GLU A 34 -40.30 -15.59 -45.57
CA GLU A 34 -40.38 -14.57 -44.54
C GLU A 34 -39.02 -14.42 -43.83
N ALA A 35 -38.52 -13.21 -43.82
CA ALA A 35 -37.33 -12.86 -42.98
C ALA A 35 -37.67 -13.08 -41.52
N PRO A 36 -36.73 -13.67 -40.71
CA PRO A 36 -36.94 -13.74 -39.28
C PRO A 36 -37.06 -12.34 -38.70
N ALA A 37 -38.12 -12.12 -37.90
CA ALA A 37 -38.31 -10.93 -37.11
C ALA A 37 -37.08 -10.66 -36.29
N ALA A 38 -36.52 -9.45 -36.39
CA ALA A 38 -35.45 -8.99 -35.51
C ALA A 38 -35.99 -9.06 -34.06
N GLU A 39 -35.37 -9.88 -33.23
CA GLU A 39 -35.60 -9.83 -31.79
C GLU A 39 -35.28 -8.39 -31.34
N ALA A 40 -36.27 -7.76 -30.74
CA ALA A 40 -36.07 -6.49 -30.05
C ALA A 40 -34.99 -6.70 -28.97
N PRO A 41 -34.06 -5.73 -28.79
CA PRO A 41 -33.08 -5.84 -27.70
C PRO A 41 -33.85 -6.02 -26.40
N ALA A 42 -33.46 -7.04 -25.63
CA ALA A 42 -33.97 -7.26 -24.28
C ALA A 42 -33.77 -5.95 -23.52
N ALA A 43 -34.84 -5.41 -22.95
CA ALA A 43 -34.76 -4.28 -22.05
C ALA A 43 -33.79 -4.66 -20.94
N GLU A 44 -32.70 -3.93 -20.80
CA GLU A 44 -31.83 -4.03 -19.63
C GLU A 44 -32.74 -3.84 -18.40
N ALA A 45 -32.67 -4.83 -17.50
CA ALA A 45 -33.33 -4.69 -16.21
C ALA A 45 -32.82 -3.39 -15.56
N PRO A 46 -33.71 -2.56 -14.96
CA PRO A 46 -33.25 -1.37 -14.27
C PRO A 46 -32.18 -1.79 -13.25
N ALA A 47 -31.01 -1.14 -13.29
CA ALA A 47 -30.00 -1.28 -12.27
C ALA A 47 -30.70 -1.04 -10.92
N ALA A 48 -30.50 -1.94 -9.97
CA ALA A 48 -31.01 -1.72 -8.62
C ALA A 48 -30.47 -0.37 -8.12
N GLU A 49 -31.37 0.51 -7.69
CA GLU A 49 -30.94 1.78 -7.07
C GLU A 49 -30.05 1.43 -5.87
N ALA A 50 -28.91 2.10 -5.72
CA ALA A 50 -28.05 1.93 -4.56
C ALA A 50 -28.87 2.20 -3.29
N PRO A 51 -28.68 1.41 -2.21
CA PRO A 51 -29.33 1.72 -0.94
C PRO A 51 -28.90 3.12 -0.49
N GLY A 52 -29.85 3.94 -0.04
CA GLY A 52 -29.55 5.25 0.54
C GLY A 52 -28.82 5.11 1.90
N PHE A 53 -28.54 6.25 2.53
CA PHE A 53 -28.01 6.26 3.89
C PHE A 53 -28.99 5.63 4.89
N SER A 54 -28.45 4.88 5.85
CA SER A 54 -29.24 4.11 6.85
C SER A 54 -30.06 4.97 7.80
N GLY A 55 -29.73 6.29 7.89
CA GLY A 55 -30.51 7.24 8.67
C GLY A 55 -30.08 7.34 10.14
N GLY A 56 -28.81 7.51 10.38
CA GLY A 56 -28.21 7.74 11.70
C GLY A 56 -26.78 8.23 11.54
N ASP A 57 -26.10 8.46 12.67
CA ASP A 57 -24.68 8.80 12.63
C ASP A 57 -23.88 7.67 12.00
N ILE A 58 -22.95 8.03 11.11
CA ILE A 58 -22.06 7.08 10.42
C ILE A 58 -20.89 6.78 11.33
N LYS A 59 -20.79 5.53 11.79
CA LYS A 59 -19.69 5.10 12.66
C LYS A 59 -18.53 4.58 11.82
N ILE A 60 -17.34 5.14 12.05
CA ILE A 60 -16.08 4.62 11.49
C ILE A 60 -15.07 4.38 12.60
N ALA A 61 -14.31 3.30 12.52
CA ALA A 61 -13.28 2.99 13.49
C ALA A 61 -11.89 3.30 12.97
N ASN A 62 -11.00 3.77 13.85
CA ASN A 62 -9.56 3.81 13.64
C ASN A 62 -8.91 2.76 14.55
N LEU A 63 -8.22 1.79 13.95
CA LEU A 63 -7.42 0.81 14.67
C LEU A 63 -5.96 1.21 14.53
N SER A 64 -5.36 1.65 15.63
CA SER A 64 -4.01 2.22 15.65
C SER A 64 -3.24 1.80 16.89
N PRO A 65 -1.89 1.67 16.83
CA PRO A 65 -1.09 1.27 17.96
C PRO A 65 -0.86 2.45 18.94
N LEU A 66 -1.83 2.67 19.85
CA LEU A 66 -1.75 3.74 20.84
C LEU A 66 -0.80 3.40 21.99
N SER A 67 -0.48 2.13 22.16
CA SER A 67 0.51 1.60 23.09
C SER A 67 1.36 0.54 22.40
N GLY A 68 2.26 -0.13 23.14
CA GLY A 68 3.14 -1.16 22.58
C GLY A 68 4.47 -0.59 22.06
N PRO A 69 5.10 -1.22 21.04
CA PRO A 69 6.46 -0.86 20.62
C PRO A 69 6.55 0.45 19.81
N VAL A 70 5.46 0.89 19.17
CA VAL A 70 5.46 2.01 18.23
C VAL A 70 4.30 2.99 18.47
N PRO A 71 4.14 3.55 19.68
CA PRO A 71 2.96 4.36 20.02
C PRO A 71 2.88 5.68 19.23
N THR A 72 4.00 6.20 18.71
CA THR A 72 3.99 7.40 17.86
C THR A 72 3.26 7.18 16.55
N PHE A 73 3.26 5.95 16.00
CA PHE A 73 2.48 5.61 14.83
C PHE A 73 0.98 5.76 15.10
N GLY A 74 0.54 5.29 16.28
CA GLY A 74 -0.85 5.43 16.71
C GLY A 74 -1.25 6.89 16.95
N ASP A 75 -0.39 7.68 17.59
CA ASP A 75 -0.62 9.10 17.77
C ASP A 75 -0.78 9.84 16.44
N SER A 76 0.13 9.60 15.49
CA SER A 76 0.12 10.23 14.16
C SER A 76 -1.13 9.83 13.36
N THR A 77 -1.41 8.53 13.24
CA THR A 77 -2.56 8.05 12.45
C THR A 77 -3.88 8.49 13.05
N THR A 78 -4.03 8.47 14.38
CA THR A 78 -5.24 8.95 15.06
C THR A 78 -5.45 10.45 14.83
N LYS A 79 -4.38 11.27 14.85
CA LYS A 79 -4.48 12.70 14.56
C LYS A 79 -4.94 12.96 13.13
N GLY A 80 -4.39 12.23 12.15
CA GLY A 80 -4.79 12.36 10.75
C GLY A 80 -6.26 11.94 10.53
N PHE A 81 -6.64 10.79 11.07
CA PHE A 81 -8.00 10.28 11.05
C PHE A 81 -9.01 11.26 11.66
N GLN A 82 -8.75 11.70 12.90
CA GLN A 82 -9.66 12.62 13.60
C GLN A 82 -9.75 13.97 12.91
N PHE A 83 -8.63 14.43 12.31
CA PHE A 83 -8.64 15.68 11.54
C PHE A 83 -9.62 15.63 10.37
N ALA A 84 -9.59 14.52 9.61
CA ALA A 84 -10.52 14.33 8.49
C ALA A 84 -11.98 14.27 8.97
N VAL A 85 -12.26 13.49 10.03
CA VAL A 85 -13.61 13.39 10.60
C VAL A 85 -14.13 14.76 11.05
N ASP A 86 -13.30 15.55 11.73
CA ASP A 86 -13.67 16.90 12.19
C ASP A 86 -14.04 17.79 10.98
N GLU A 87 -13.21 17.79 9.91
CA GLU A 87 -13.47 18.59 8.70
C GLU A 87 -14.77 18.17 7.97
N TRP A 88 -15.07 16.88 7.92
CA TRP A 88 -16.32 16.40 7.34
C TRP A 88 -17.51 16.81 8.20
N ASN A 89 -17.44 16.70 9.51
CA ASN A 89 -18.50 17.09 10.43
C ASN A 89 -18.76 18.61 10.41
N GLU A 90 -17.73 19.43 10.30
CA GLU A 90 -17.85 20.87 10.12
C GLU A 90 -18.61 21.26 8.83
N LYS A 91 -18.50 20.42 7.78
CA LYS A 91 -19.22 20.61 6.51
C LYS A 91 -20.65 20.04 6.52
N GLY A 92 -21.07 19.38 7.63
CA GLY A 92 -22.42 18.79 7.77
C GLY A 92 -22.42 17.27 7.73
N GLY A 93 -21.28 16.62 7.76
CA GLY A 93 -21.13 15.16 7.70
C GLY A 93 -21.16 14.60 6.27
N VAL A 94 -21.44 13.31 6.13
CA VAL A 94 -21.57 12.58 4.87
C VAL A 94 -23.05 12.33 4.58
N GLY A 95 -23.55 12.73 3.43
CA GLY A 95 -24.99 12.65 3.11
C GLY A 95 -25.91 13.42 4.07
N GLY A 96 -25.35 14.36 4.84
CA GLY A 96 -26.06 15.10 5.90
C GLY A 96 -26.06 14.43 7.27
N TYR A 97 -25.35 13.29 7.44
CA TYR A 97 -25.23 12.57 8.69
C TYR A 97 -23.84 12.78 9.32
N GLN A 98 -23.78 12.93 10.65
CA GLN A 98 -22.53 13.12 11.36
C GLN A 98 -21.71 11.83 11.35
N VAL A 99 -20.37 11.98 11.28
CA VAL A 99 -19.42 10.87 11.38
C VAL A 99 -18.96 10.74 12.82
N VAL A 100 -19.16 9.55 13.41
CA VAL A 100 -18.71 9.21 14.75
C VAL A 100 -17.43 8.40 14.68
N ALA A 101 -16.35 8.99 15.17
CA ALA A 101 -15.04 8.36 15.27
C ALA A 101 -14.96 7.44 16.49
N ILE A 102 -14.54 6.19 16.29
CA ILE A 102 -14.21 5.22 17.33
C ILE A 102 -12.74 4.88 17.19
N VAL A 103 -11.99 4.95 18.28
CA VAL A 103 -10.53 4.69 18.26
C VAL A 103 -10.22 3.55 19.21
N GLU A 104 -9.51 2.52 18.72
CA GLU A 104 -9.10 1.36 19.50
C GLU A 104 -7.61 1.08 19.36
N ASP A 105 -7.00 0.63 20.45
CA ASP A 105 -5.57 0.31 20.52
C ASP A 105 -5.28 -1.07 19.97
N SER A 106 -4.51 -1.16 18.91
CA SER A 106 -4.07 -2.39 18.26
C SER A 106 -2.72 -2.89 18.76
N GLN A 107 -1.95 -2.06 19.44
CA GLN A 107 -0.59 -2.35 19.91
C GLN A 107 0.41 -2.78 18.81
N CYS A 108 0.08 -2.60 17.53
CA CYS A 108 0.87 -3.09 16.39
C CYS A 108 1.09 -4.62 16.41
N THR A 109 0.19 -5.37 17.04
CA THR A 109 0.30 -6.82 17.20
C THR A 109 -1.03 -7.52 16.88
N ALA A 110 -0.94 -8.77 16.37
CA ALA A 110 -2.09 -9.50 15.84
C ALA A 110 -3.25 -9.65 16.83
N ASP A 111 -2.99 -10.20 18.03
CA ASP A 111 -4.06 -10.51 18.99
C ASP A 111 -4.82 -9.28 19.50
N PRO A 112 -4.17 -8.18 19.95
CA PRO A 112 -4.85 -6.94 20.28
C PRO A 112 -5.64 -6.35 19.10
N ALA A 113 -5.08 -6.34 17.89
CA ALA A 113 -5.75 -5.81 16.70
C ALA A 113 -7.00 -6.60 16.33
N VAL A 114 -6.94 -7.94 16.39
CA VAL A 114 -8.10 -8.83 16.20
C VAL A 114 -9.19 -8.56 17.25
N ASN A 115 -8.81 -8.39 18.52
CA ASN A 115 -9.75 -8.07 19.59
C ASN A 115 -10.41 -6.70 19.37
N ALA A 116 -9.62 -5.70 18.96
CA ALA A 116 -10.12 -4.37 18.64
C ALA A 116 -11.10 -4.41 17.45
N ALA A 117 -10.74 -5.11 16.36
CA ALA A 117 -11.61 -5.28 15.20
C ALA A 117 -12.94 -5.94 15.56
N ASN A 118 -12.91 -7.08 16.29
CA ASN A 118 -14.14 -7.75 16.72
C ASN A 118 -14.99 -6.85 17.64
N LYS A 119 -14.37 -6.06 18.52
CA LYS A 119 -15.10 -5.13 19.38
C LYS A 119 -15.84 -4.07 18.56
N VAL A 120 -15.15 -3.37 17.65
CA VAL A 120 -15.79 -2.29 16.89
C VAL A 120 -16.86 -2.81 15.93
N ILE A 121 -16.67 -4.00 15.37
CA ILE A 121 -17.64 -4.61 14.46
C ILE A 121 -18.85 -5.14 15.23
N ASP A 122 -18.63 -6.02 16.22
CA ASP A 122 -19.69 -6.80 16.85
C ASP A 122 -20.44 -6.06 17.97
N GLN A 123 -19.75 -5.13 18.66
CA GLN A 123 -20.33 -4.39 19.79
C GLN A 123 -20.72 -2.96 19.40
N ASP A 124 -19.87 -2.27 18.63
CA ASP A 124 -20.11 -0.88 18.26
C ASP A 124 -20.89 -0.74 16.95
N GLY A 125 -20.97 -1.82 16.14
CA GLY A 125 -21.74 -1.88 14.90
C GLY A 125 -21.09 -1.06 13.79
N VAL A 126 -19.73 -1.07 13.71
CA VAL A 126 -18.96 -0.36 12.69
C VAL A 126 -18.94 -1.15 11.39
N GLY A 127 -19.25 -0.48 10.27
CA GLY A 127 -19.14 -1.04 8.92
C GLY A 127 -17.86 -0.63 8.17
N PHE A 128 -17.04 0.26 8.77
CA PHE A 128 -15.90 0.88 8.11
C PHE A 128 -14.73 1.08 9.06
N ILE A 129 -13.55 0.60 8.69
CA ILE A 129 -12.32 0.67 9.48
C ILE A 129 -11.24 1.40 8.70
N VAL A 130 -10.67 2.46 9.26
CA VAL A 130 -9.41 3.07 8.84
C VAL A 130 -8.30 2.52 9.73
N GLY A 131 -7.48 1.65 9.22
CA GLY A 131 -6.51 0.86 9.98
C GLY A 131 -6.47 -0.58 9.46
N GLU A 132 -5.73 -1.46 10.02
CA GLU A 132 -4.70 -1.26 11.02
C GLU A 132 -3.43 -0.66 10.37
N VAL A 133 -2.45 -0.30 11.16
CA VAL A 133 -1.26 0.46 10.74
C VAL A 133 -0.08 -0.44 10.40
N CYS A 134 0.12 -1.51 11.16
CA CYS A 134 1.25 -2.44 11.05
C CYS A 134 0.85 -3.69 10.26
N SER A 135 1.64 -4.11 9.28
CA SER A 135 1.27 -5.21 8.37
C SER A 135 0.91 -6.51 9.09
N SER A 136 1.70 -6.93 10.09
CA SER A 136 1.44 -8.16 10.86
C SER A 136 0.15 -8.13 11.69
N ALA A 137 -0.35 -6.93 12.00
CA ALA A 137 -1.63 -6.73 12.67
C ALA A 137 -2.78 -6.52 11.67
N SER A 138 -2.50 -5.85 10.55
CA SER A 138 -3.49 -5.63 9.48
C SER A 138 -3.93 -6.91 8.78
N ILE A 139 -3.02 -7.87 8.57
CA ILE A 139 -3.33 -9.13 7.87
C ILE A 139 -4.48 -9.88 8.58
N PRO A 140 -4.41 -10.22 9.87
CA PRO A 140 -5.52 -10.91 10.54
C PRO A 140 -6.79 -10.04 10.68
N VAL A 141 -6.67 -8.72 10.80
CA VAL A 141 -7.83 -7.81 10.77
C VAL A 141 -8.51 -7.85 9.41
N SER A 142 -7.74 -7.92 8.32
CA SER A 142 -8.29 -7.97 6.96
C SER A 142 -9.08 -9.25 6.68
N GLU A 143 -8.70 -10.38 7.28
CA GLU A 143 -9.50 -11.61 7.21
C GLU A 143 -10.88 -11.44 7.87
N ILE A 144 -10.92 -10.75 9.01
CA ILE A 144 -12.19 -10.46 9.72
C ILE A 144 -13.04 -9.47 8.91
N ALA A 145 -12.43 -8.43 8.37
CA ALA A 145 -13.12 -7.43 7.55
C ALA A 145 -13.76 -8.06 6.31
N GLU A 146 -13.03 -8.92 5.62
CA GLU A 146 -13.51 -9.69 4.47
C GLU A 146 -14.66 -10.62 4.85
N GLU A 147 -14.49 -11.44 5.89
CA GLU A 147 -15.52 -12.38 6.37
C GLU A 147 -16.84 -11.68 6.76
N LYS A 148 -16.72 -10.51 7.40
CA LYS A 148 -17.87 -9.76 7.93
C LYS A 148 -18.42 -8.70 6.98
N SER A 149 -17.87 -8.58 5.78
CA SER A 149 -18.23 -7.55 4.79
C SER A 149 -18.13 -6.13 5.36
N VAL A 150 -17.06 -5.86 6.10
CA VAL A 150 -16.69 -4.57 6.66
C VAL A 150 -15.57 -3.96 5.81
N VAL A 151 -15.73 -2.72 5.37
CA VAL A 151 -14.67 -2.06 4.60
C VAL A 151 -13.51 -1.73 5.50
N GLN A 152 -12.33 -2.26 5.16
CA GLN A 152 -11.06 -1.86 5.77
C GLN A 152 -10.23 -1.07 4.76
N ILE A 153 -9.76 0.11 5.15
CA ILE A 153 -8.72 0.83 4.41
C ILE A 153 -7.52 1.05 5.32
N SER A 154 -6.43 0.32 5.06
CA SER A 154 -5.19 0.52 5.81
C SER A 154 -4.48 1.78 5.34
N PRO A 155 -4.12 2.71 6.22
CA PRO A 155 -3.34 3.88 5.83
C PRO A 155 -1.90 3.51 5.44
N THR A 156 -1.26 2.56 6.12
CA THR A 156 0.19 2.40 6.10
C THR A 156 0.70 0.96 5.95
N SER A 157 -0.17 -0.06 6.03
CA SER A 157 0.30 -1.45 5.92
C SER A 157 0.65 -1.81 4.48
N THR A 158 1.93 -1.98 4.21
CA THR A 158 2.50 -2.11 2.87
C THR A 158 2.62 -3.56 2.38
N ASN A 159 2.49 -4.56 3.29
CA ASN A 159 2.60 -5.96 2.89
C ASN A 159 1.47 -6.38 1.94
N PRO A 160 1.76 -7.05 0.80
CA PRO A 160 0.75 -7.47 -0.17
C PRO A 160 -0.39 -8.31 0.42
N ASN A 161 -0.11 -9.14 1.42
CA ASN A 161 -1.10 -10.05 2.03
C ASN A 161 -2.24 -9.32 2.78
N VAL A 162 -2.14 -8.02 2.98
CA VAL A 162 -3.24 -7.24 3.58
C VAL A 162 -4.47 -7.25 2.68
N THR A 163 -4.29 -7.05 1.36
CA THR A 163 -5.41 -6.99 0.40
C THR A 163 -5.61 -8.30 -0.37
N LEU A 164 -4.72 -9.29 -0.19
CA LEU A 164 -4.79 -10.56 -0.89
C LEU A 164 -5.23 -11.69 0.04
N ASN A 165 -6.04 -12.59 -0.51
CA ASN A 165 -6.33 -13.91 0.06
C ASN A 165 -5.12 -14.85 -0.08
N VAL A 166 -5.11 -15.96 0.64
CA VAL A 166 -4.04 -16.97 0.60
C VAL A 166 -3.86 -17.58 -0.80
N ASP A 167 -4.91 -17.63 -1.61
CA ASP A 167 -4.87 -18.11 -2.98
C ASP A 167 -4.42 -17.05 -4.00
N GLY A 168 -4.13 -15.84 -3.55
CA GLY A 168 -3.70 -14.71 -4.36
C GLY A 168 -4.84 -13.90 -4.98
N SER A 169 -6.09 -14.24 -4.72
CA SER A 169 -7.22 -13.40 -5.11
C SER A 169 -7.31 -12.15 -4.24
N THR A 170 -7.89 -11.09 -4.77
CA THR A 170 -8.09 -9.83 -4.03
C THR A 170 -9.26 -9.97 -3.05
N LYS A 171 -9.12 -9.41 -1.86
CA LYS A 171 -10.21 -9.27 -0.89
C LYS A 171 -11.17 -8.17 -1.34
N ASP A 172 -12.48 -8.44 -1.33
CA ASP A 172 -13.49 -7.50 -1.85
C ASP A 172 -13.68 -6.26 -0.96
N PHE A 173 -13.41 -6.38 0.34
CA PHE A 173 -13.65 -5.33 1.34
C PHE A 173 -12.38 -4.65 1.86
N VAL A 174 -11.20 -5.02 1.37
CA VAL A 174 -9.92 -4.53 1.93
C VAL A 174 -9.14 -3.69 0.93
N TYR A 175 -8.76 -2.50 1.35
CA TYR A 175 -8.06 -1.48 0.58
C TYR A 175 -6.88 -0.93 1.36
N ARG A 176 -6.03 -0.13 0.71
CA ARG A 176 -4.97 0.63 1.38
C ARG A 176 -4.78 2.01 0.76
N ALA A 177 -4.23 2.95 1.52
CA ALA A 177 -3.87 4.28 1.01
C ALA A 177 -2.37 4.41 0.69
N CYS A 178 -1.55 3.47 1.13
CA CYS A 178 -0.10 3.40 0.91
C CYS A 178 0.27 2.57 -0.33
N PHE A 179 1.50 2.69 -0.81
CA PHE A 179 2.09 1.75 -1.76
C PHE A 179 2.47 0.41 -1.07
N ILE A 180 3.09 -0.52 -1.80
CA ILE A 180 3.36 -1.89 -1.33
C ILE A 180 4.87 -2.17 -1.20
N ASP A 181 5.24 -3.16 -0.36
CA ASP A 181 6.63 -3.61 -0.15
C ASP A 181 7.39 -3.88 -1.46
N PRO A 182 6.82 -4.55 -2.49
CA PRO A 182 7.51 -4.75 -3.76
C PRO A 182 8.00 -3.47 -4.42
N PHE A 183 7.16 -2.44 -4.44
CA PHE A 183 7.54 -1.15 -4.98
C PHE A 183 8.54 -0.42 -4.07
N GLN A 184 8.34 -0.43 -2.77
CA GLN A 184 9.22 0.23 -1.81
C GLN A 184 10.62 -0.39 -1.79
N GLY A 185 10.72 -1.73 -1.82
CA GLY A 185 11.98 -2.45 -1.94
C GLY A 185 12.72 -2.15 -3.25
N LEU A 186 11.98 -2.08 -4.38
CA LEU A 186 12.53 -1.62 -5.66
C LEU A 186 13.11 -0.21 -5.57
N VAL A 187 12.37 0.73 -4.98
CA VAL A 187 12.77 2.14 -4.83
C VAL A 187 14.11 2.25 -4.11
N MET A 188 14.25 1.58 -2.95
CA MET A 188 15.48 1.67 -2.17
C MET A 188 16.64 0.90 -2.80
N ALA A 189 16.40 -0.23 -3.44
CA ALA A 189 17.41 -0.96 -4.19
C ALA A 189 17.93 -0.14 -5.39
N LYS A 190 17.02 0.49 -6.12
CA LYS A 190 17.38 1.38 -7.22
C LYS A 190 18.16 2.60 -6.72
N PHE A 191 17.70 3.24 -5.65
CA PHE A 191 18.38 4.37 -5.05
C PHE A 191 19.81 4.00 -4.63
N ALA A 192 20.00 2.86 -3.97
CA ALA A 192 21.33 2.38 -3.59
C ALA A 192 22.23 2.17 -4.80
N ALA A 193 21.73 1.54 -5.87
CA ALA A 193 22.48 1.34 -7.12
C ALA A 193 22.82 2.67 -7.81
N ASP A 194 21.88 3.63 -7.86
CA ASP A 194 22.10 4.96 -8.45
C ASP A 194 23.15 5.78 -7.67
N GLN A 195 23.27 5.55 -6.36
CA GLN A 195 24.36 6.12 -5.53
C GLN A 195 25.71 5.43 -5.76
N GLY A 196 25.75 4.35 -6.56
CA GLY A 196 26.98 3.60 -6.87
C GLY A 196 27.34 2.52 -5.87
N TYR A 197 26.44 2.19 -4.93
CA TYR A 197 26.66 1.09 -4.00
C TYR A 197 26.51 -0.26 -4.70
N THR A 198 27.45 -1.15 -4.41
CA THR A 198 27.57 -2.48 -5.05
C THR A 198 27.42 -3.62 -4.07
N LYS A 199 27.56 -3.36 -2.76
CA LYS A 199 27.49 -4.37 -1.70
C LYS A 199 26.54 -3.96 -0.59
N ALA A 200 25.55 -4.80 -0.34
CA ALA A 200 24.58 -4.59 0.72
C ALA A 200 24.59 -5.71 1.73
N PHE A 201 24.40 -5.38 3.01
CA PHE A 201 24.06 -6.28 4.08
C PHE A 201 22.62 -6.03 4.51
N VAL A 202 21.85 -7.07 4.79
CA VAL A 202 20.43 -6.95 5.16
C VAL A 202 20.23 -7.48 6.58
N MET A 203 19.58 -6.71 7.42
CA MET A 203 19.07 -7.12 8.72
C MET A 203 17.55 -7.23 8.65
N LEU A 204 16.98 -8.31 9.18
CA LEU A 204 15.53 -8.51 9.15
C LEU A 204 14.99 -9.19 10.40
N ASP A 205 13.83 -8.72 10.87
CA ASP A 205 13.00 -9.42 11.84
C ASP A 205 12.07 -10.41 11.11
N GLN A 206 12.30 -11.71 11.32
CA GLN A 206 11.46 -12.76 10.71
C GLN A 206 10.03 -12.80 11.27
N GLY A 207 9.81 -12.27 12.46
CA GLY A 207 8.50 -12.19 13.10
C GLY A 207 7.63 -11.04 12.60
N ASN A 208 8.19 -10.12 11.81
CA ASN A 208 7.51 -8.95 11.31
C ASN A 208 7.28 -9.05 9.79
N ASP A 209 6.01 -9.13 9.35
CA ASP A 209 5.65 -9.30 7.93
C ASP A 209 6.08 -8.11 7.07
N TYR A 210 6.05 -6.89 7.59
CA TYR A 210 6.54 -5.68 6.92
C TYR A 210 8.06 -5.77 6.68
N VAL A 211 8.82 -6.05 7.74
CA VAL A 211 10.29 -6.13 7.67
C VAL A 211 10.74 -7.22 6.71
N ARG A 212 10.10 -8.40 6.80
CA ARG A 212 10.40 -9.53 5.93
C ARG A 212 10.09 -9.21 4.47
N GLY A 213 8.90 -8.67 4.20
CA GLY A 213 8.48 -8.30 2.84
C GLY A 213 9.44 -7.32 2.18
N LEU A 214 9.78 -6.24 2.87
CA LEU A 214 10.73 -5.24 2.36
C LEU A 214 12.15 -5.79 2.17
N ALA A 215 12.65 -6.58 3.14
CA ALA A 215 13.99 -7.16 3.05
C ALA A 215 14.13 -8.10 1.84
N GLU A 216 13.11 -8.92 1.56
CA GLU A 216 13.06 -9.81 0.40
C GLU A 216 13.06 -9.01 -0.92
N GLN A 217 12.23 -7.98 -1.01
CA GLN A 217 12.12 -7.16 -2.23
C GLN A 217 13.38 -6.32 -2.48
N PHE A 218 13.97 -5.74 -1.45
CA PHE A 218 15.25 -5.04 -1.60
C PHE A 218 16.34 -5.98 -2.12
N GLN A 219 16.50 -7.16 -1.52
CA GLN A 219 17.49 -8.15 -1.95
C GLN A 219 17.30 -8.52 -3.42
N LEU A 220 16.07 -8.87 -3.82
CA LEU A 220 15.73 -9.22 -5.18
C LEU A 220 16.13 -8.13 -6.17
N HIS A 221 15.71 -6.89 -5.91
CA HIS A 221 15.93 -5.78 -6.82
C HIS A 221 17.38 -5.28 -6.81
N PHE A 222 18.06 -5.29 -5.65
CA PHE A 222 19.45 -4.87 -5.57
C PHE A 222 20.35 -5.78 -6.40
N VAL A 223 20.12 -7.11 -6.37
CA VAL A 223 20.82 -8.08 -7.22
C VAL A 223 20.47 -7.85 -8.71
N ASN A 224 19.22 -7.57 -9.04
CA ASN A 224 18.79 -7.27 -10.41
C ASN A 224 19.47 -6.00 -10.98
N PHE A 225 19.81 -5.04 -10.12
CA PHE A 225 20.59 -3.84 -10.50
C PHE A 225 22.10 -4.07 -10.51
N GLY A 226 22.56 -5.31 -10.31
CA GLY A 226 23.98 -5.67 -10.38
C GLY A 226 24.71 -5.55 -9.04
N GLY A 227 24.01 -5.34 -7.94
CA GLY A 227 24.56 -5.38 -6.58
C GLY A 227 24.77 -6.80 -6.06
N GLU A 228 25.55 -6.92 -5.00
CA GLU A 228 25.78 -8.15 -4.25
C GLU A 228 25.25 -8.01 -2.83
N VAL A 229 24.43 -8.96 -2.37
CA VAL A 229 24.04 -9.07 -0.96
C VAL A 229 25.09 -9.92 -0.26
N VAL A 230 25.99 -9.26 0.48
CA VAL A 230 27.16 -9.89 1.13
C VAL A 230 26.83 -10.56 2.46
N GLY A 231 25.63 -10.34 3.00
CA GLY A 231 25.16 -11.00 4.20
C GLY A 231 23.71 -10.67 4.51
N VAL A 232 23.05 -11.60 5.20
CA VAL A 232 21.71 -11.47 5.73
C VAL A 232 21.70 -12.03 7.15
N GLU A 233 21.26 -11.24 8.11
CA GLU A 233 21.14 -11.67 9.50
C GLU A 233 19.76 -11.41 10.05
N ASN A 234 19.30 -12.38 10.83
CA ASN A 234 17.99 -12.34 11.46
C ASN A 234 18.11 -11.92 12.91
N TYR A 235 17.09 -11.19 13.37
CA TYR A 235 16.89 -10.85 14.77
C TYR A 235 15.40 -10.94 15.11
N THR A 236 15.03 -10.63 16.32
CA THR A 236 13.63 -10.50 16.74
C THR A 236 13.36 -9.09 17.24
N GLY A 237 12.13 -8.58 17.08
CA GLY A 237 11.74 -7.23 17.51
C GLY A 237 11.90 -6.98 19.03
N THR A 238 12.26 -7.99 19.82
CA THR A 238 12.55 -7.88 21.24
C THR A 238 14.06 -7.81 21.55
N ASP A 239 14.91 -7.97 20.54
CA ASP A 239 16.37 -7.86 20.70
C ASP A 239 16.76 -6.39 20.96
N THR A 240 17.72 -6.21 21.86
CA THR A 240 18.22 -4.88 22.23
C THR A 240 19.74 -4.75 22.05
N ASP A 241 20.44 -5.85 21.80
CA ASP A 241 21.89 -5.89 21.53
C ASP A 241 22.13 -6.47 20.14
N PHE A 242 22.58 -5.62 19.24
CA PHE A 242 22.88 -5.95 17.84
C PHE A 242 24.39 -6.02 17.55
N SER A 243 25.24 -5.98 18.59
CA SER A 243 26.70 -5.89 18.46
C SER A 243 27.29 -7.03 17.62
N ALA A 244 26.80 -8.25 17.81
CA ALA A 244 27.26 -9.41 17.06
C ALA A 244 26.93 -9.32 15.55
N ILE A 245 25.73 -8.86 15.20
CA ILE A 245 25.32 -8.66 13.81
C ILE A 245 26.12 -7.49 13.21
N LEU A 246 26.22 -6.37 13.92
CA LEU A 246 26.95 -5.20 13.46
C LEU A 246 28.44 -5.44 13.25
N THR A 247 29.06 -6.33 14.04
CA THR A 247 30.42 -6.82 13.79
C THR A 247 30.51 -7.54 12.45
N LYS A 248 29.55 -8.42 12.12
CA LYS A 248 29.50 -9.08 10.81
C LYS A 248 29.30 -8.08 9.68
N VAL A 249 28.46 -7.06 9.88
CA VAL A 249 28.29 -5.97 8.90
C VAL A 249 29.63 -5.27 8.62
N ALA A 250 30.36 -4.88 9.67
CA ALA A 250 31.65 -4.23 9.53
C ALA A 250 32.68 -5.10 8.81
N ASP A 251 32.71 -6.40 9.09
CA ASP A 251 33.67 -7.37 8.51
C ASP A 251 33.29 -7.76 7.06
N SER A 252 32.03 -7.59 6.66
CA SER A 252 31.52 -8.02 5.34
C SER A 252 31.98 -7.17 4.17
N GLY A 253 32.44 -5.95 4.43
CA GLY A 253 32.71 -4.96 3.41
C GLY A 253 31.46 -4.39 2.73
N ALA A 254 30.29 -4.49 3.38
CA ALA A 254 29.07 -3.87 2.93
C ALA A 254 29.21 -2.34 2.89
N GLU A 255 28.71 -1.75 1.82
CA GLU A 255 28.61 -0.30 1.63
C GLU A 255 27.26 0.25 2.11
N VAL A 256 26.23 -0.63 2.08
CA VAL A 256 24.87 -0.36 2.56
C VAL A 256 24.49 -1.41 3.60
N LEU A 257 23.89 -0.95 4.70
CA LEU A 257 23.12 -1.76 5.63
C LEU A 257 21.63 -1.45 5.40
N TYR A 258 20.89 -2.41 4.83
CA TYR A 258 19.44 -2.28 4.68
C TYR A 258 18.73 -2.79 5.94
N LEU A 259 18.03 -1.88 6.63
CA LEU A 259 17.31 -2.11 7.87
C LEU A 259 15.87 -1.62 7.73
N PRO A 260 14.97 -2.39 7.10
CA PRO A 260 13.59 -1.98 6.86
C PRO A 260 12.70 -2.27 8.09
N ASP A 261 13.02 -1.69 9.23
CA ASP A 261 12.28 -1.88 10.48
C ASP A 261 11.65 -0.57 10.96
N TYR A 262 10.94 -0.64 12.07
CA TYR A 262 10.33 0.51 12.72
C TYR A 262 11.36 1.31 13.52
N TYR A 263 11.09 2.59 13.72
CA TYR A 263 11.99 3.56 14.34
C TYR A 263 12.58 3.11 15.70
N ASN A 264 11.82 2.37 16.49
CA ASN A 264 12.27 1.88 17.81
C ASN A 264 13.47 0.93 17.70
N VAL A 265 13.48 0.02 16.73
CA VAL A 265 14.62 -0.87 16.43
C VAL A 265 15.73 -0.10 15.72
N VAL A 266 15.36 0.75 14.76
CA VAL A 266 16.29 1.57 13.99
C VAL A 266 17.15 2.45 14.91
N ASN A 267 16.57 3.09 15.91
CA ASN A 267 17.29 3.89 16.90
C ASN A 267 18.38 3.07 17.62
N LEU A 268 18.05 1.85 18.04
CA LEU A 268 19.00 0.97 18.75
C LEU A 268 20.13 0.54 17.83
N VAL A 269 19.79 0.07 16.62
CA VAL A 269 20.80 -0.40 15.65
C VAL A 269 21.71 0.74 15.20
N ALA A 270 21.15 1.91 14.88
CA ALA A 270 21.92 3.07 14.44
C ALA A 270 22.88 3.58 15.52
N ALA A 271 22.43 3.66 16.78
CA ALA A 271 23.29 4.04 17.90
C ALA A 271 24.46 3.07 18.12
N GLN A 272 24.19 1.76 18.08
CA GLN A 272 25.21 0.72 18.23
C GLN A 272 26.16 0.67 17.03
N ALA A 273 25.66 0.84 15.80
CA ALA A 273 26.47 0.91 14.59
C ALA A 273 27.52 2.04 14.69
N LYS A 274 27.11 3.23 15.15
CA LYS A 274 28.04 4.34 15.39
C LYS A 274 29.07 4.03 16.45
N GLN A 275 28.68 3.40 17.56
CA GLN A 275 29.61 3.03 18.65
C GLN A 275 30.66 2.02 18.18
N LEU A 276 30.27 1.11 17.29
CA LEU A 276 31.14 0.07 16.74
C LEU A 276 31.92 0.55 15.50
N GLY A 277 31.70 1.77 15.03
CA GLY A 277 32.38 2.32 13.87
C GLY A 277 31.99 1.68 12.55
N VAL A 278 30.76 1.16 12.41
CA VAL A 278 30.21 0.67 11.16
C VAL A 278 30.10 1.82 10.17
N THR A 279 30.70 1.65 8.99
CA THR A 279 30.78 2.71 7.95
C THR A 279 29.74 2.53 6.84
N ALA A 280 29.04 1.40 6.79
CA ALA A 280 27.97 1.18 5.82
C ALA A 280 26.85 2.23 5.98
N ALA A 281 26.41 2.80 4.87
CA ALA A 281 25.27 3.72 4.87
C ALA A 281 24.00 2.95 5.22
N MET A 282 23.29 3.37 6.26
CA MET A 282 22.04 2.69 6.62
C MET A 282 20.90 3.22 5.75
N MET A 283 20.06 2.29 5.27
CA MET A 283 18.88 2.57 4.48
C MET A 283 17.68 1.78 4.99
N GLY A 284 16.48 2.36 4.93
CA GLY A 284 15.28 1.70 5.39
C GLY A 284 14.02 2.11 4.64
N GLY A 285 12.86 1.83 5.24
CA GLY A 285 11.54 2.12 4.73
C GLY A 285 10.79 3.17 5.54
N ASP A 286 9.54 3.34 5.22
CA ASP A 286 8.61 4.29 5.84
C ASP A 286 8.39 4.08 7.35
N GLY A 287 8.70 2.89 7.86
CA GLY A 287 8.74 2.61 9.31
C GLY A 287 9.75 3.45 10.11
N TRP A 288 10.62 4.22 9.44
CA TRP A 288 11.50 5.19 10.10
C TRP A 288 10.79 6.51 10.40
N ASP A 289 9.67 6.82 9.74
CA ASP A 289 9.01 8.11 9.85
C ASP A 289 8.26 8.25 11.17
N SER A 290 8.94 8.79 12.15
CA SER A 290 8.44 8.97 13.51
C SER A 290 9.06 10.21 14.16
N ALA A 291 8.27 10.89 14.99
CA ALA A 291 8.77 11.96 15.84
C ALA A 291 9.84 11.49 16.84
N ASP A 292 9.86 10.18 17.16
CA ASP A 292 10.83 9.55 18.07
C ASP A 292 12.04 8.95 17.33
N LEU A 293 12.20 9.18 16.01
CA LEU A 293 13.42 8.77 15.31
C LEU A 293 14.63 9.56 15.90
N ASP A 294 15.65 8.84 16.31
CA ASP A 294 16.89 9.45 16.78
C ASP A 294 17.68 10.05 15.60
N LEU A 295 17.41 11.32 15.31
CA LEU A 295 18.04 12.03 14.19
C LEU A 295 19.55 12.14 14.35
N ALA A 296 20.07 12.12 15.60
CA ALA A 296 21.52 12.12 15.83
C ALA A 296 22.14 10.74 15.55
N ALA A 297 21.46 9.65 15.87
CA ALA A 297 21.92 8.30 15.57
C ALA A 297 21.81 7.97 14.08
N THR A 298 20.79 8.48 13.40
CA THR A 298 20.49 8.20 11.98
C THR A 298 21.05 9.24 11.01
N ASP A 299 21.82 10.21 11.47
CA ASP A 299 22.39 11.29 10.64
C ASP A 299 23.22 10.73 9.47
N GLY A 300 22.91 11.17 8.26
CA GLY A 300 23.50 10.74 7.00
C GLY A 300 22.76 9.59 6.31
N TYR A 301 21.77 8.95 6.93
CA TYR A 301 21.07 7.78 6.43
C TYR A 301 19.80 8.13 5.65
N TYR A 302 19.25 7.15 4.91
CA TYR A 302 18.17 7.35 3.96
C TYR A 302 17.03 6.38 4.20
N TYR A 303 15.80 6.80 3.89
CA TYR A 303 14.65 5.92 3.88
C TYR A 303 13.62 6.33 2.83
N SER A 304 12.85 5.36 2.34
CA SER A 304 11.72 5.62 1.45
C SER A 304 10.50 6.04 2.26
N ASN A 305 9.68 6.92 1.69
CA ASN A 305 8.48 7.42 2.32
C ASN A 305 7.39 7.71 1.27
N HIS A 306 6.18 7.96 1.74
CA HIS A 306 4.98 8.18 0.91
C HIS A 306 4.82 9.63 0.48
N TYR A 307 5.38 10.57 1.24
CA TYR A 307 5.30 11.99 0.93
C TYR A 307 6.44 12.75 1.66
N SER A 308 6.60 14.02 1.30
CA SER A 308 7.46 14.95 2.03
C SER A 308 6.67 16.20 2.39
N PRO A 309 6.76 16.71 3.63
CA PRO A 309 6.14 17.99 4.01
C PRO A 309 6.75 19.20 3.27
N ASP A 310 7.87 19.00 2.57
CA ASP A 310 8.52 20.02 1.76
C ASP A 310 8.05 20.02 0.29
N ASP A 311 7.11 19.15 -0.08
CA ASP A 311 6.47 19.15 -1.40
C ASP A 311 5.74 20.47 -1.64
N THR A 312 6.02 21.10 -2.79
CA THR A 312 5.51 22.45 -3.13
C THR A 312 4.09 22.46 -3.69
N ARG A 313 3.46 21.30 -3.88
CA ARG A 313 2.06 21.24 -4.30
C ARG A 313 1.17 21.93 -3.28
N GLN A 314 0.22 22.73 -3.76
CA GLN A 314 -0.63 23.55 -2.89
C GLN A 314 -1.41 22.68 -1.86
N ILE A 315 -1.93 21.54 -2.28
CA ILE A 315 -2.65 20.61 -1.40
C ILE A 315 -1.78 20.13 -0.23
N VAL A 316 -0.48 19.91 -0.46
CA VAL A 316 0.46 19.52 0.60
C VAL A 316 0.73 20.70 1.54
N GLN A 317 0.99 21.86 1.00
CA GLN A 317 1.28 23.05 1.81
C GLN A 317 0.07 23.48 2.67
N ASP A 318 -1.13 23.38 2.14
CA ASP A 318 -2.38 23.65 2.88
C ASP A 318 -2.57 22.64 4.01
N TRP A 319 -2.32 21.35 3.74
CA TRP A 319 -2.37 20.30 4.74
C TRP A 319 -1.35 20.51 5.86
N VAL A 320 -0.09 20.74 5.51
CA VAL A 320 0.99 21.00 6.48
C VAL A 320 0.64 22.19 7.35
N ALA A 321 0.19 23.32 6.77
CA ALA A 321 -0.13 24.52 7.52
C ALA A 321 -1.30 24.31 8.50
N LYS A 322 -2.38 23.63 8.08
CA LYS A 322 -3.54 23.41 8.97
C LYS A 322 -3.24 22.36 10.05
N PHE A 323 -2.47 21.31 9.75
CA PHE A 323 -2.07 20.32 10.73
C PHE A 323 -1.12 20.93 11.79
N GLU A 324 -0.11 21.67 11.34
CA GLU A 324 0.83 22.35 12.23
C GLU A 324 0.13 23.38 13.12
N ALA A 325 -0.83 24.13 12.60
CA ALA A 325 -1.63 25.06 13.38
C ALA A 325 -2.44 24.37 14.50
N LYS A 326 -2.91 23.15 14.26
CA LYS A 326 -3.71 22.39 15.24
C LYS A 326 -2.84 21.60 16.24
N HIS A 327 -1.73 21.02 15.78
CA HIS A 327 -0.93 20.06 16.55
C HIS A 327 0.46 20.56 16.95
N GLY A 328 0.92 21.71 16.42
CA GLY A 328 2.19 22.33 16.78
C GLY A 328 3.43 21.70 16.12
N ALA A 329 3.24 20.74 15.21
CA ALA A 329 4.29 20.09 14.44
C ALA A 329 3.80 19.77 13.02
N LYS A 330 4.71 19.67 12.05
CA LYS A 330 4.36 19.21 10.70
C LYS A 330 3.85 17.76 10.75
N PRO A 331 2.90 17.37 9.88
CA PRO A 331 2.46 15.98 9.78
C PRO A 331 3.57 15.11 9.19
N ASP A 332 3.75 13.92 9.74
CA ASP A 332 4.51 12.83 9.14
C ASP A 332 3.68 12.11 8.07
N ALA A 333 4.25 11.09 7.42
CA ALA A 333 3.55 10.33 6.41
C ALA A 333 2.38 9.53 7.00
N LEU A 334 2.48 9.04 8.23
CA LEU A 334 1.44 8.24 8.87
C LEU A 334 0.18 9.07 9.13
N ALA A 335 0.35 10.28 9.67
CA ALA A 335 -0.75 11.22 9.85
C ALA A 335 -1.39 11.61 8.51
N THR A 336 -0.55 11.85 7.50
CA THR A 336 -1.00 12.23 6.15
C THR A 336 -1.78 11.11 5.48
N LEU A 337 -1.29 9.87 5.54
CA LEU A 337 -1.97 8.72 4.94
C LEU A 337 -3.27 8.36 5.66
N ALA A 338 -3.34 8.50 6.98
CA ALA A 338 -4.58 8.30 7.73
C ALA A 338 -5.62 9.38 7.40
N TYR A 339 -5.18 10.64 7.23
CA TYR A 339 -6.02 11.72 6.73
C TYR A 339 -6.53 11.42 5.30
N ASP A 340 -5.66 10.98 4.41
CA ASP A 340 -6.00 10.64 3.04
C ASP A 340 -6.96 9.44 2.95
N ALA A 341 -6.69 8.36 3.70
CA ALA A 341 -7.53 7.17 3.77
C ALA A 341 -8.95 7.50 4.25
N THR A 342 -9.05 8.33 5.28
CA THR A 342 -10.33 8.75 5.87
C THR A 342 -11.11 9.63 4.89
N ASN A 343 -10.46 10.61 4.28
CA ASN A 343 -11.10 11.48 3.29
C ASN A 343 -11.54 10.70 2.05
N PHE A 344 -10.71 9.76 1.56
CA PHE A 344 -11.07 8.89 0.45
C PHE A 344 -12.32 8.08 0.76
N LEU A 345 -12.38 7.43 1.92
CA LEU A 345 -13.51 6.62 2.35
C LEU A 345 -14.80 7.45 2.45
N LEU A 346 -14.75 8.58 3.15
CA LEU A 346 -15.93 9.45 3.34
C LEU A 346 -16.37 10.09 2.02
N ALA A 347 -15.44 10.46 1.14
CA ALA A 347 -15.77 10.96 -0.19
C ALA A 347 -16.39 9.88 -1.08
N ALA A 348 -15.94 8.63 -0.97
CA ALA A 348 -16.54 7.51 -1.69
C ALA A 348 -17.98 7.24 -1.22
N MET A 349 -18.25 7.27 0.10
CA MET A 349 -19.61 7.17 0.65
C MET A 349 -20.52 8.29 0.14
N GLU A 350 -20.04 9.55 0.20
CA GLU A 350 -20.80 10.72 -0.29
C GLU A 350 -21.14 10.58 -1.76
N ALA A 351 -20.17 10.19 -2.59
CA ALA A 351 -20.34 10.02 -4.02
C ALA A 351 -21.21 8.81 -4.39
N ALA A 352 -21.11 7.72 -3.64
CA ALA A 352 -21.98 6.54 -3.79
C ALA A 352 -23.42 6.80 -3.29
N GLY A 353 -23.62 7.83 -2.43
CA GLY A 353 -24.92 8.17 -1.85
C GLY A 353 -25.43 7.16 -0.83
N THR A 354 -24.55 6.44 -0.14
CA THR A 354 -24.91 5.38 0.80
C THR A 354 -23.82 5.11 1.84
N ASP A 355 -24.21 4.55 2.98
CA ASP A 355 -23.34 3.99 4.01
C ASP A 355 -23.40 2.44 4.05
N ASP A 356 -23.89 1.80 2.98
CA ASP A 356 -23.85 0.34 2.85
C ASP A 356 -22.43 -0.14 2.49
N PRO A 357 -21.75 -0.93 3.36
CA PRO A 357 -20.34 -1.30 3.12
C PRO A 357 -20.10 -2.03 1.81
N THR A 358 -21.03 -2.89 1.38
CA THR A 358 -20.90 -3.64 0.11
C THR A 358 -20.92 -2.71 -1.10
N THR A 359 -21.84 -1.75 -1.11
CA THR A 359 -21.96 -0.78 -2.19
C THR A 359 -20.77 0.17 -2.21
N VAL A 360 -20.33 0.64 -1.03
CA VAL A 360 -19.17 1.54 -0.90
C VAL A 360 -17.89 0.83 -1.34
N ALA A 361 -17.64 -0.42 -0.90
CA ALA A 361 -16.49 -1.20 -1.34
C ALA A 361 -16.44 -1.27 -2.88
N LYS A 362 -17.53 -1.70 -3.49
CA LYS A 362 -17.61 -1.80 -4.95
C LYS A 362 -17.41 -0.46 -5.68
N PHE A 363 -17.91 0.62 -5.10
CA PHE A 363 -17.72 1.97 -5.65
C PHE A 363 -16.25 2.41 -5.57
N MET A 364 -15.56 2.09 -4.49
CA MET A 364 -14.16 2.44 -4.26
C MET A 364 -13.22 1.88 -5.33
N GLU A 365 -13.50 0.71 -5.91
CA GLU A 365 -12.65 0.09 -6.95
C GLU A 365 -12.37 1.02 -8.14
N THR A 366 -13.31 1.88 -8.49
CA THR A 366 -13.19 2.77 -9.65
C THR A 366 -13.18 4.25 -9.30
N PHE A 367 -13.32 4.57 -8.02
CA PHE A 367 -13.35 5.94 -7.56
C PHE A 367 -11.93 6.53 -7.50
N ALA A 368 -11.74 7.70 -8.11
CA ALA A 368 -10.48 8.43 -8.07
C ALA A 368 -10.59 9.60 -7.10
N TYR A 369 -9.60 9.77 -6.24
CA TYR A 369 -9.55 10.84 -5.26
C TYR A 369 -8.19 11.53 -5.23
N GLU A 370 -8.18 12.87 -5.33
CA GLU A 370 -6.96 13.66 -5.20
C GLU A 370 -6.63 13.86 -3.71
N ALA A 371 -5.66 13.13 -3.22
CA ALA A 371 -5.22 13.13 -1.84
C ALA A 371 -3.89 13.90 -1.67
N VAL A 372 -3.52 14.21 -0.44
CA VAL A 372 -2.28 14.93 -0.12
C VAL A 372 -1.06 14.15 -0.59
N SER A 373 -1.01 12.85 -0.30
CA SER A 373 0.10 11.97 -0.68
C SER A 373 0.08 11.54 -2.15
N GLY A 374 -0.85 12.05 -2.96
CA GLY A 374 -1.04 11.74 -4.38
C GLY A 374 -2.44 11.17 -4.67
N THR A 375 -2.80 11.09 -5.94
CA THR A 375 -4.10 10.55 -6.32
C THR A 375 -4.25 9.10 -5.89
N ILE A 376 -5.36 8.77 -5.26
CA ILE A 376 -5.73 7.39 -4.93
C ILE A 376 -6.63 6.87 -6.05
N THR A 377 -6.10 5.91 -6.79
CA THR A 377 -6.79 5.02 -7.74
C THR A 377 -6.19 3.65 -7.55
N PHE A 378 -6.99 2.60 -7.64
CA PHE A 378 -6.52 1.26 -7.33
C PHE A 378 -6.15 0.45 -8.57
N ASP A 379 -5.17 -0.43 -8.41
CA ASP A 379 -4.92 -1.56 -9.28
C ASP A 379 -5.92 -2.71 -8.99
N GLU A 380 -5.77 -3.83 -9.71
CA GLU A 380 -6.60 -5.04 -9.54
C GLU A 380 -6.47 -5.69 -8.15
N PHE A 381 -5.48 -5.27 -7.35
CA PHE A 381 -5.20 -5.78 -6.00
C PHE A 381 -5.53 -4.79 -4.90
N HIS A 382 -6.31 -3.75 -5.20
CA HIS A 382 -6.68 -2.67 -4.29
C HIS A 382 -5.49 -1.87 -3.72
N ASN A 383 -4.40 -1.77 -4.50
CA ASN A 383 -3.24 -0.95 -4.15
C ASN A 383 -3.27 0.37 -4.93
N PRO A 384 -3.00 1.50 -4.28
CA PRO A 384 -2.87 2.76 -5.01
C PRO A 384 -1.58 2.81 -5.83
N ILE A 385 -1.67 3.37 -7.04
CA ILE A 385 -0.52 3.59 -7.91
C ILE A 385 0.03 4.98 -7.60
N LYS A 386 1.05 5.03 -6.74
CA LYS A 386 1.62 6.28 -6.20
C LYS A 386 3.14 6.30 -6.32
N SER A 387 3.70 7.50 -6.47
CA SER A 387 5.16 7.70 -6.37
C SER A 387 5.62 7.55 -4.92
N ALA A 388 6.88 7.11 -4.75
CA ALA A 388 7.58 7.16 -3.49
C ALA A 388 8.56 8.35 -3.45
N VAL A 389 8.91 8.78 -2.26
CA VAL A 389 10.00 9.73 -2.04
C VAL A 389 11.13 9.05 -1.28
N VAL A 390 12.37 9.51 -1.50
CA VAL A 390 13.52 9.17 -0.67
C VAL A 390 13.84 10.38 0.18
N LEU A 391 13.94 10.16 1.47
CA LEU A 391 14.29 11.17 2.48
C LEU A 391 15.68 10.87 3.05
N GLN A 392 16.37 11.91 3.51
CA GLN A 392 17.64 11.82 4.22
C GLN A 392 17.52 12.48 5.58
N VAL A 393 18.04 11.83 6.60
CA VAL A 393 18.33 12.46 7.90
C VAL A 393 19.67 13.17 7.77
N LYS A 394 19.68 14.48 7.97
CA LYS A 394 20.89 15.29 7.83
C LYS A 394 20.86 16.49 8.75
N ASP A 395 21.96 16.69 9.48
CA ASP A 395 22.15 17.86 10.35
C ASP A 395 20.98 18.05 11.34
N GLY A 396 20.40 16.94 11.84
CA GLY A 396 19.28 16.94 12.79
C GLY A 396 17.91 17.26 12.19
N ALA A 397 17.77 17.15 10.87
CA ALA A 397 16.53 17.35 10.13
C ALA A 397 16.29 16.24 9.09
N ILE A 398 15.05 16.04 8.71
CA ILE A 398 14.66 15.17 7.59
C ILE A 398 14.47 16.05 6.37
N SER A 399 15.09 15.68 5.25
CA SER A 399 15.06 16.43 4.00
C SER A 399 14.73 15.55 2.79
N PHE A 400 14.02 16.11 1.83
CA PHE A 400 13.72 15.47 0.55
C PHE A 400 14.98 15.30 -0.29
N VAL A 401 15.14 14.12 -0.90
CA VAL A 401 16.26 13.77 -1.80
C VAL A 401 15.79 13.50 -3.23
N ALA A 402 14.81 12.61 -3.38
CA ALA A 402 14.35 12.17 -4.70
C ALA A 402 12.89 11.73 -4.66
N SER A 403 12.25 11.74 -5.83
CA SER A 403 10.95 11.09 -6.05
C SER A 403 11.13 9.99 -7.10
N VAL A 404 10.49 8.86 -6.87
CA VAL A 404 10.51 7.70 -7.77
C VAL A 404 9.07 7.38 -8.17
N ALA A 405 8.81 7.43 -9.49
CA ALA A 405 7.51 7.05 -10.03
C ALA A 405 7.33 5.53 -9.99
N PRO A 406 6.07 5.03 -9.91
CA PRO A 406 5.74 3.62 -9.94
C PRO A 406 6.09 2.95 -11.26
#